data_6b8cfe18892a4a95f56793fc0287e96f
#
_entry.id   6b8cfe18892a4a95f56793fc0287e96f
#
_cell.length_a   1.000
_cell.length_b   1.000
_cell.length_c   1.000
_cell.angle_alpha   90.00
_cell.angle_beta   90.00
_cell.angle_gamma   90.00
#
_symmetry.space_group_name_H-M   'P 1'
#
loop_
_entity.id
_entity.type
_entity.pdbx_description
1 polymer ?
#
loop_
_entity_poly.entity_id
_entity_poly.type
_entity_poly.pdbx_seq_one_letter_code
_entity_poly.pdbx_strand_id
1 'polypeptide(L)'
;MEKLTVRTGTQDTDSEWDHFLEQIPDGRFEQCSGWAAAKMEQGWRCSRIEILRSSRIIGGFQILFRNKGPIRIGYISKGPAIDAKSPGLLRILIKQIKDQAATNRITALLVHPTENGHSVYAALRENGFLPNKLYSVIEATLFLDTSGSQTDVLNRMSRKTRQKIRQSIKRGVKIREGRDSDLSTFFQLMQDTCK
;
A
#
# COMPACT_ATOMS: atom_id res chain seq x y z
N MET A 1 -28.18 -2.49 -16.02
CA MET A 1 -26.97 -2.54 -15.15
C MET A 1 -25.76 -2.53 -16.06
N GLU A 2 -24.87 -1.56 -15.90
CA GLU A 2 -23.62 -1.52 -16.66
C GLU A 2 -22.76 -2.75 -16.34
N LYS A 3 -22.19 -3.32 -17.40
CA LYS A 3 -21.37 -4.53 -17.32
C LYS A 3 -20.03 -4.21 -16.64
N LEU A 4 -19.69 -4.94 -15.58
CA LEU A 4 -18.36 -4.90 -14.98
C LEU A 4 -17.43 -5.82 -15.76
N THR A 5 -16.20 -5.36 -15.98
CA THR A 5 -15.13 -6.11 -16.64
C THR A 5 -13.96 -6.27 -15.68
N VAL A 6 -13.32 -7.44 -15.73
CA VAL A 6 -12.08 -7.73 -14.97
C VAL A 6 -10.92 -7.63 -15.94
N ARG A 7 -9.92 -6.83 -15.59
CA ARG A 7 -8.67 -6.68 -16.34
C ARG A 7 -7.51 -7.16 -15.47
N THR A 8 -6.59 -7.89 -16.05
CA THR A 8 -5.31 -8.22 -15.40
C THR A 8 -4.27 -7.21 -15.85
N GLY A 9 -3.73 -6.45 -14.93
CA GLY A 9 -2.61 -5.53 -15.18
C GLY A 9 -1.34 -6.34 -15.47
N THR A 10 -0.72 -6.08 -16.62
CA THR A 10 0.45 -6.82 -17.10
C THR A 10 1.72 -5.99 -17.10
N GLN A 11 1.62 -4.71 -16.77
CA GLN A 11 2.75 -3.77 -16.82
C GLN A 11 3.41 -3.60 -15.46
N ASP A 12 4.74 -3.51 -15.46
CA ASP A 12 5.54 -3.22 -14.26
C ASP A 12 5.19 -1.85 -13.68
N THR A 13 4.88 -0.88 -14.57
CA THR A 13 4.33 0.43 -14.21
C THR A 13 2.95 0.58 -14.85
N ASP A 14 1.98 1.11 -14.10
CA ASP A 14 0.59 1.25 -14.53
C ASP A 14 0.04 2.58 -14.03
N SER A 15 0.16 3.59 -14.89
CA SER A 15 -0.23 4.95 -14.56
C SER A 15 -1.76 5.12 -14.38
N GLU A 16 -2.58 4.31 -15.07
CA GLU A 16 -4.03 4.37 -14.91
C GLU A 16 -4.47 3.82 -13.55
N TRP A 17 -3.85 2.71 -13.13
CA TRP A 17 -4.05 2.14 -11.82
C TRP A 17 -3.55 3.09 -10.71
N ASP A 18 -2.35 3.63 -10.86
CA ASP A 18 -1.76 4.54 -9.86
C ASP A 18 -2.59 5.82 -9.72
N HIS A 19 -3.08 6.37 -10.84
CA HIS A 19 -3.99 7.52 -10.81
C HIS A 19 -5.33 7.19 -10.13
N PHE A 20 -5.89 5.99 -10.35
CA PHE A 20 -7.08 5.55 -9.63
C PHE A 20 -6.84 5.54 -8.10
N LEU A 21 -5.68 5.04 -7.64
CA LEU A 21 -5.34 5.03 -6.22
C LEU A 21 -5.25 6.44 -5.61
N GLU A 22 -4.75 7.41 -6.37
CA GLU A 22 -4.69 8.82 -5.94
C GLU A 22 -6.07 9.44 -5.77
N GLN A 23 -7.07 8.97 -6.52
CA GLN A 23 -8.42 9.53 -6.50
C GLN A 23 -9.31 8.98 -5.37
N ILE A 24 -8.92 7.92 -4.70
CA ILE A 24 -9.71 7.29 -3.64
C ILE A 24 -9.13 7.57 -2.24
N PRO A 25 -9.99 7.82 -1.24
CA PRO A 25 -9.52 8.16 0.12
C PRO A 25 -8.62 7.09 0.76
N ASP A 26 -8.88 5.82 0.44
CA ASP A 26 -8.15 4.68 0.96
C ASP A 26 -7.07 4.14 0.02
N GLY A 27 -6.71 4.89 -1.02
CA GLY A 27 -5.56 4.56 -1.87
C GLY A 27 -4.25 4.61 -1.05
N ARG A 28 -3.43 3.59 -1.21
CA ARG A 28 -2.17 3.46 -0.45
C ARG A 28 -1.04 3.09 -1.39
N PHE A 29 0.15 3.61 -1.11
CA PHE A 29 1.35 3.39 -1.93
C PHE A 29 1.72 1.90 -2.04
N GLU A 30 1.37 1.08 -1.05
CA GLU A 30 1.61 -0.37 -1.10
C GLU A 30 0.83 -1.09 -2.20
N GLN A 31 -0.19 -0.42 -2.76
CA GLN A 31 -0.93 -0.91 -3.91
C GLN A 31 -0.46 -0.30 -5.23
N CYS A 32 0.41 0.73 -5.24
CA CYS A 32 0.87 1.35 -6.48
C CYS A 32 1.82 0.44 -7.27
N SER A 33 1.91 0.69 -8.58
CA SER A 33 2.73 -0.10 -9.49
C SER A 33 4.22 0.06 -9.18
N GLY A 34 4.66 1.24 -8.78
CA GLY A 34 6.04 1.50 -8.37
C GLY A 34 6.47 0.69 -7.15
N TRP A 35 5.56 0.46 -6.19
CA TRP A 35 5.84 -0.43 -5.06
C TRP A 35 6.03 -1.88 -5.51
N ALA A 36 5.20 -2.35 -6.45
CA ALA A 36 5.38 -3.69 -7.02
C ALA A 36 6.72 -3.83 -7.71
N ALA A 37 7.10 -2.86 -8.55
CA ALA A 37 8.39 -2.85 -9.23
C ALA A 37 9.56 -2.94 -8.25
N ALA A 38 9.56 -2.12 -7.19
CA ALA A 38 10.57 -2.18 -6.13
C ALA A 38 10.60 -3.54 -5.40
N LYS A 39 9.45 -4.20 -5.24
CA LYS A 39 9.38 -5.54 -4.63
C LYS A 39 9.84 -6.64 -5.59
N MET A 40 9.63 -6.48 -6.88
CA MET A 40 10.11 -7.45 -7.89
C MET A 40 11.63 -7.49 -7.93
N GLU A 41 12.34 -6.38 -7.74
CA GLU A 41 13.81 -6.34 -7.55
C GLU A 41 14.27 -7.16 -6.33
N GLN A 42 13.38 -7.38 -5.35
CA GLN A 42 13.64 -8.21 -4.17
C GLN A 42 13.17 -9.68 -4.34
N GLY A 43 12.90 -10.12 -5.58
CA GLY A 43 12.46 -11.48 -5.90
C GLY A 43 10.98 -11.77 -5.63
N TRP A 44 10.15 -10.75 -5.46
CA TRP A 44 8.71 -10.92 -5.46
C TRP A 44 8.18 -10.96 -6.89
N ARG A 45 7.00 -11.54 -7.05
CA ARG A 45 6.19 -11.49 -8.28
C ARG A 45 4.91 -10.72 -7.98
N CYS A 46 4.36 -10.07 -8.98
CA CYS A 46 3.13 -9.29 -8.87
C CYS A 46 2.02 -9.86 -9.75
N SER A 47 0.79 -9.79 -9.27
CA SER A 47 -0.42 -9.93 -10.06
C SER A 47 -1.37 -8.81 -9.66
N ARG A 48 -1.79 -7.99 -10.61
CA ARG A 48 -2.72 -6.88 -10.41
C ARG A 48 -4.05 -7.20 -11.09
N ILE A 49 -5.14 -7.00 -10.38
CA ILE A 49 -6.50 -7.14 -10.89
C ILE A 49 -7.23 -5.84 -10.73
N GLU A 50 -7.85 -5.40 -11.80
CA GLU A 50 -8.63 -4.18 -11.91
C GLU A 50 -10.05 -4.51 -12.30
N ILE A 51 -11.00 -3.88 -11.64
CA ILE A 51 -12.42 -3.97 -11.97
C ILE A 51 -12.84 -2.66 -12.60
N LEU A 52 -13.34 -2.76 -13.84
CA LEU A 52 -13.74 -1.61 -14.62
C LEU A 52 -15.27 -1.54 -14.79
N ARG A 53 -15.79 -0.33 -14.81
CA ARG A 53 -17.14 0.03 -15.25
C ARG A 53 -17.00 1.05 -16.36
N SER A 54 -17.54 0.75 -17.56
CA SER A 54 -17.45 1.65 -18.72
C SER A 54 -16.03 2.18 -18.96
N SER A 55 -15.04 1.27 -18.94
CA SER A 55 -13.61 1.56 -19.12
C SER A 55 -12.92 2.34 -17.99
N ARG A 56 -13.62 2.72 -16.93
CA ARG A 56 -13.04 3.36 -15.75
C ARG A 56 -12.77 2.33 -14.64
N ILE A 57 -11.61 2.37 -14.04
CA ILE A 57 -11.28 1.56 -12.85
C ILE A 57 -12.14 2.05 -11.67
N ILE A 58 -12.81 1.12 -11.00
CA ILE A 58 -13.65 1.36 -9.83
C ILE A 58 -13.19 0.58 -8.61
N GLY A 59 -12.22 -0.29 -8.78
CA GLY A 59 -11.58 -1.04 -7.71
C GLY A 59 -10.63 -2.09 -8.25
N GLY A 60 -9.86 -2.68 -7.36
CA GLY A 60 -8.89 -3.69 -7.72
C GLY A 60 -7.97 -4.02 -6.54
N PHE A 61 -6.95 -4.80 -6.82
CA PHE A 61 -5.90 -5.12 -5.85
C PHE A 61 -4.64 -5.60 -6.54
N GLN A 62 -3.54 -5.50 -5.81
CA GLN A 62 -2.24 -6.01 -6.18
C GLN A 62 -1.82 -7.09 -5.19
N ILE A 63 -1.52 -8.30 -5.68
CA ILE A 63 -0.94 -9.39 -4.89
C ILE A 63 0.55 -9.44 -5.18
N LEU A 64 1.36 -9.32 -4.14
CA LEU A 64 2.77 -9.68 -4.19
C LEU A 64 2.95 -11.10 -3.66
N PHE A 65 3.71 -11.94 -4.34
CA PHE A 65 3.92 -13.32 -3.92
C PHE A 65 5.33 -13.81 -4.24
N ARG A 66 5.83 -14.72 -3.43
CA ARG A 66 7.12 -15.38 -3.62
C ARG A 66 7.15 -16.77 -3.02
N ASN A 67 8.10 -17.58 -3.43
CA ASN A 67 8.36 -18.86 -2.77
C ASN A 67 9.13 -18.64 -1.46
N LYS A 68 8.74 -19.39 -0.42
CA LYS A 68 9.44 -19.48 0.86
C LYS A 68 9.58 -20.97 1.21
N GLY A 69 10.72 -21.54 0.83
CA GLY A 69 10.90 -22.99 0.85
C GLY A 69 9.87 -23.67 -0.05
N PRO A 70 9.17 -24.71 0.40
CA PRO A 70 8.21 -25.48 -0.40
C PRO A 70 6.87 -24.77 -0.61
N ILE A 71 6.60 -23.70 0.10
CA ILE A 71 5.32 -22.97 0.03
C ILE A 71 5.46 -21.66 -0.74
N ARG A 72 4.37 -21.23 -1.36
CA ARG A 72 4.25 -19.90 -1.96
C ARG A 72 3.37 -19.02 -1.08
N ILE A 73 3.97 -17.94 -0.59
CA ILE A 73 3.26 -16.95 0.21
C ILE A 73 2.82 -15.78 -0.68
N GLY A 74 1.60 -15.30 -0.46
CA GLY A 74 1.05 -14.11 -1.10
C GLY A 74 0.63 -13.08 -0.08
N TYR A 75 0.60 -11.82 -0.52
CA TYR A 75 0.33 -10.70 0.35
C TYR A 75 -0.36 -9.56 -0.41
N ILE A 76 -1.50 -9.11 0.11
CA ILE A 76 -2.21 -7.91 -0.32
C ILE A 76 -2.10 -6.90 0.81
N SER A 77 -1.22 -5.90 0.65
CA SER A 77 -1.04 -4.85 1.65
C SER A 77 -1.98 -3.70 1.39
N LYS A 78 -2.68 -3.24 2.43
CA LYS A 78 -3.56 -2.07 2.37
C LYS A 78 -4.55 -2.11 1.20
N GLY A 79 -5.08 -3.31 0.95
CA GLY A 79 -6.02 -3.57 -0.15
C GLY A 79 -7.09 -4.61 0.22
N PRO A 80 -8.08 -4.82 -0.64
CA PRO A 80 -8.27 -4.21 -1.97
C PRO A 80 -8.61 -2.72 -1.92
N ALA A 81 -8.28 -2.01 -3.01
CA ALA A 81 -8.63 -0.61 -3.24
C ALA A 81 -10.03 -0.53 -3.89
N ILE A 82 -10.92 0.30 -3.35
CA ILE A 82 -12.33 0.33 -3.76
C ILE A 82 -12.82 1.78 -3.86
N ASP A 83 -13.45 2.13 -4.98
CA ASP A 83 -14.30 3.31 -5.04
C ASP A 83 -15.59 3.03 -4.25
N ALA A 84 -15.76 3.72 -3.11
CA ALA A 84 -16.85 3.51 -2.15
C ALA A 84 -18.27 3.62 -2.72
N LYS A 85 -18.43 4.20 -3.92
CA LYS A 85 -19.71 4.40 -4.59
C LYS A 85 -20.21 3.18 -5.39
N SER A 86 -19.55 2.03 -5.29
CA SER A 86 -19.84 0.84 -6.10
C SER A 86 -20.39 -0.32 -5.29
N PRO A 87 -21.71 -0.41 -5.03
CA PRO A 87 -22.30 -1.55 -4.32
C PRO A 87 -22.07 -2.86 -5.08
N GLY A 88 -21.82 -3.94 -4.36
CA GLY A 88 -21.58 -5.28 -4.93
C GLY A 88 -20.15 -5.52 -5.43
N LEU A 89 -19.32 -4.48 -5.57
CA LEU A 89 -17.93 -4.61 -6.02
C LEU A 89 -17.10 -5.50 -5.10
N LEU A 90 -17.31 -5.39 -3.80
CA LEU A 90 -16.56 -6.14 -2.80
C LEU A 90 -16.67 -7.66 -2.99
N ARG A 91 -17.85 -8.17 -3.32
CA ARG A 91 -18.06 -9.59 -3.60
C ARG A 91 -17.22 -10.06 -4.80
N ILE A 92 -17.15 -9.23 -5.85
CA ILE A 92 -16.36 -9.54 -7.04
C ILE A 92 -14.86 -9.55 -6.68
N LEU A 93 -14.40 -8.56 -5.92
CA LEU A 93 -13.02 -8.48 -5.49
C LEU A 93 -12.60 -9.69 -4.63
N ILE A 94 -13.42 -10.09 -3.66
CA ILE A 94 -13.13 -11.29 -2.84
C ILE A 94 -13.04 -12.55 -3.70
N LYS A 95 -13.96 -12.71 -4.67
CA LYS A 95 -13.88 -13.81 -5.63
C LYS A 95 -12.57 -13.75 -6.41
N GLN A 96 -12.20 -12.61 -6.96
CA GLN A 96 -10.97 -12.44 -7.74
C GLN A 96 -9.71 -12.67 -6.89
N ILE A 97 -9.70 -12.27 -5.62
CA ILE A 97 -8.60 -12.57 -4.69
C ILE A 97 -8.39 -14.09 -4.58
N LYS A 98 -9.46 -14.86 -4.39
CA LYS A 98 -9.37 -16.33 -4.32
C LYS A 98 -8.93 -16.94 -5.65
N ASP A 99 -9.50 -16.49 -6.75
CA ASP A 99 -9.16 -16.96 -8.10
C ASP A 99 -7.67 -16.72 -8.41
N GLN A 100 -7.16 -15.53 -8.08
CA GLN A 100 -5.76 -15.18 -8.28
C GLN A 100 -4.82 -15.96 -7.35
N ALA A 101 -5.22 -16.21 -6.12
CA ALA A 101 -4.46 -17.06 -5.22
C ALA A 101 -4.32 -18.49 -5.78
N ALA A 102 -5.41 -19.06 -6.30
CA ALA A 102 -5.41 -20.39 -6.92
C ALA A 102 -4.57 -20.40 -8.21
N THR A 103 -4.77 -19.45 -9.13
CA THR A 103 -4.05 -19.35 -10.40
C THR A 103 -2.53 -19.24 -10.18
N ASN A 104 -2.12 -18.46 -9.19
CA ASN A 104 -0.71 -18.29 -8.85
C ASN A 104 -0.19 -19.36 -7.88
N ARG A 105 -0.99 -20.38 -7.54
CA ARG A 105 -0.63 -21.45 -6.60
C ARG A 105 -0.11 -20.91 -5.26
N ILE A 106 -0.76 -19.89 -4.72
CA ILE A 106 -0.42 -19.29 -3.44
C ILE A 106 -0.96 -20.19 -2.34
N THR A 107 -0.08 -20.75 -1.52
CA THR A 107 -0.42 -21.68 -0.43
C THR A 107 -0.95 -20.92 0.78
N ALA A 108 -0.41 -19.76 1.06
CA ALA A 108 -0.84 -18.91 2.17
C ALA A 108 -0.95 -17.45 1.68
N LEU A 109 -2.15 -16.88 1.75
CA LEU A 109 -2.43 -15.50 1.36
C LEU A 109 -2.80 -14.68 2.59
N LEU A 110 -2.06 -13.59 2.80
CA LEU A 110 -2.38 -12.58 3.80
C LEU A 110 -3.03 -11.38 3.10
N VAL A 111 -4.18 -10.98 3.61
CA VAL A 111 -4.87 -9.77 3.14
C VAL A 111 -4.94 -8.80 4.32
N HIS A 112 -4.37 -7.63 4.13
CA HIS A 112 -4.36 -6.56 5.11
C HIS A 112 -5.12 -5.35 4.56
N PRO A 113 -6.41 -5.18 4.90
CA PRO A 113 -7.18 -4.00 4.50
C PRO A 113 -6.61 -2.70 5.05
N THR A 114 -7.07 -1.58 4.53
CA THR A 114 -6.79 -0.25 5.09
C THR A 114 -7.44 -0.08 6.46
N GLU A 115 -7.06 0.95 7.18
CA GLU A 115 -7.60 1.28 8.51
C GLU A 115 -9.13 1.49 8.51
N ASN A 116 -9.66 2.02 7.40
CA ASN A 116 -11.10 2.23 7.19
C ASN A 116 -11.81 1.03 6.54
N GLY A 117 -11.08 -0.05 6.29
CA GLY A 117 -11.54 -1.23 5.56
C GLY A 117 -12.46 -2.17 6.34
N HIS A 118 -13.31 -1.67 7.26
CA HIS A 118 -14.21 -2.51 8.06
C HIS A 118 -15.13 -3.41 7.23
N SER A 119 -15.68 -2.91 6.12
CA SER A 119 -16.50 -3.69 5.20
C SER A 119 -15.71 -4.78 4.47
N VAL A 120 -14.46 -4.48 4.10
CA VAL A 120 -13.54 -5.45 3.50
C VAL A 120 -13.23 -6.56 4.50
N TYR A 121 -12.91 -6.20 5.75
CA TYR A 121 -12.64 -7.16 6.81
C TYR A 121 -13.83 -8.09 7.06
N ALA A 122 -15.04 -7.55 7.16
CA ALA A 122 -16.26 -8.34 7.34
C ALA A 122 -16.45 -9.31 6.17
N ALA A 123 -16.35 -8.82 4.92
CA ALA A 123 -16.49 -9.66 3.73
C ALA A 123 -15.41 -10.76 3.62
N LEU A 124 -14.17 -10.47 4.00
CA LEU A 124 -13.11 -11.49 4.09
C LEU A 124 -13.51 -12.60 5.08
N ARG A 125 -13.98 -12.23 6.27
CA ARG A 125 -14.45 -13.18 7.29
C ARG A 125 -15.60 -14.05 6.79
N GLU A 126 -16.62 -13.46 6.20
CA GLU A 126 -17.77 -14.17 5.62
C GLU A 126 -17.37 -15.13 4.50
N ASN A 127 -16.24 -14.88 3.86
CA ASN A 127 -15.71 -15.71 2.78
C ASN A 127 -14.59 -16.68 3.22
N GLY A 128 -14.45 -16.94 4.52
CA GLY A 128 -13.58 -17.99 5.07
C GLY A 128 -12.14 -17.55 5.33
N PHE A 129 -11.82 -16.26 5.26
CA PHE A 129 -10.53 -15.76 5.73
C PHE A 129 -10.52 -15.71 7.26
N LEU A 130 -9.42 -16.15 7.85
CA LEU A 130 -9.25 -16.17 9.30
C LEU A 130 -8.40 -14.99 9.78
N PRO A 131 -8.73 -14.38 10.93
CA PRO A 131 -7.87 -13.37 11.54
C PRO A 131 -6.49 -13.97 11.84
N ASN A 132 -5.44 -13.25 11.48
CA ASN A 132 -4.07 -13.68 11.75
C ASN A 132 -3.40 -12.69 12.71
N LYS A 133 -2.91 -13.21 13.83
CA LYS A 133 -2.12 -12.46 14.82
C LYS A 133 -0.60 -12.73 14.74
N LEU A 134 -0.20 -13.66 13.88
CA LEU A 134 1.21 -14.13 13.80
C LEU A 134 2.14 -13.17 13.04
N TYR A 135 1.59 -12.29 12.22
CA TYR A 135 2.37 -11.29 11.51
C TYR A 135 2.16 -9.94 12.16
N SER A 136 3.24 -9.40 12.72
CA SER A 136 3.28 -8.03 13.19
C SER A 136 3.23 -7.08 11.99
N VAL A 137 2.03 -6.70 11.62
CA VAL A 137 1.81 -5.54 10.74
C VAL A 137 1.71 -4.34 11.67
N ILE A 138 2.21 -3.19 11.23
CA ILE A 138 2.01 -1.94 11.96
C ILE A 138 0.50 -1.72 12.11
N GLU A 139 -0.01 -1.90 13.33
CA GLU A 139 -1.44 -1.85 13.64
C GLU A 139 -1.99 -0.43 13.66
N ALA A 140 -1.11 0.57 13.84
CA ALA A 140 -1.47 1.96 13.90
C ALA A 140 -0.54 2.82 13.05
N THR A 141 -1.10 3.80 12.36
CA THR A 141 -0.34 4.83 11.64
C THR A 141 -0.84 6.21 12.05
N LEU A 142 0.03 7.19 11.96
CA LEU A 142 -0.29 8.58 12.27
C LEU A 142 -0.33 9.37 10.98
N PHE A 143 -1.47 9.98 10.69
CA PHE A 143 -1.60 10.93 9.60
C PHE A 143 -1.37 12.34 10.13
N LEU A 144 -0.43 13.04 9.51
CA LEU A 144 -0.17 14.45 9.79
C LEU A 144 -0.74 15.28 8.65
N ASP A 145 -1.64 16.20 9.00
CA ASP A 145 -2.09 17.20 8.04
C ASP A 145 -0.98 18.21 7.80
N THR A 146 -0.43 18.19 6.59
CA THR A 146 0.63 19.13 6.15
C THR A 146 0.09 20.25 5.27
N SER A 147 -1.23 20.39 5.14
CA SER A 147 -1.86 21.49 4.41
C SER A 147 -1.65 22.83 5.12
N GLY A 148 -1.67 23.91 4.35
CA GLY A 148 -1.45 25.26 4.84
C GLY A 148 0.00 25.73 4.75
N SER A 149 0.30 26.83 5.40
CA SER A 149 1.65 27.40 5.43
C SER A 149 2.59 26.59 6.35
N GLN A 150 3.90 26.76 6.15
CA GLN A 150 4.91 26.19 7.06
C GLN A 150 4.67 26.60 8.52
N THR A 151 4.20 27.84 8.74
CA THR A 151 3.86 28.34 10.08
C THR A 151 2.68 27.57 10.68
N ASP A 152 1.66 27.24 9.87
CA ASP A 152 0.51 26.49 10.35
C ASP A 152 0.91 25.06 10.74
N VAL A 153 1.72 24.41 9.92
CA VAL A 153 2.26 23.08 10.24
C VAL A 153 3.09 23.12 11.53
N LEU A 154 3.97 24.11 11.69
CA LEU A 154 4.74 24.28 12.91
C LEU A 154 3.85 24.52 14.15
N ASN A 155 2.78 25.31 14.00
CA ASN A 155 1.88 25.59 15.11
C ASN A 155 1.09 24.36 15.60
N ARG A 156 0.83 23.39 14.72
CA ARG A 156 0.21 22.09 15.07
C ARG A 156 1.18 21.16 15.83
N MET A 157 2.48 21.41 15.76
CA MET A 157 3.48 20.61 16.47
C MET A 157 3.55 20.95 17.96
N SER A 158 3.98 20.00 18.79
CA SER A 158 4.21 20.25 20.21
C SER A 158 5.28 21.34 20.44
N ARG A 159 5.19 22.06 21.55
CA ARG A 159 6.20 23.06 21.94
C ARG A 159 7.64 22.49 21.92
N LYS A 160 7.78 21.25 22.43
CA LYS A 160 9.07 20.54 22.47
C LYS A 160 9.63 20.29 21.08
N THR A 161 8.79 19.88 20.13
CA THR A 161 9.19 19.65 18.74
C THR A 161 9.64 20.95 18.07
N ARG A 162 8.86 22.02 18.20
CA ARG A 162 9.22 23.34 17.68
C ARG A 162 10.56 23.84 18.24
N GLN A 163 10.80 23.63 19.54
CA GLN A 163 12.06 24.00 20.17
C GLN A 163 13.23 23.21 19.59
N LYS A 164 13.08 21.90 19.40
CA LYS A 164 14.13 21.06 18.78
C LYS A 164 14.46 21.51 17.36
N ILE A 165 13.45 21.83 16.55
CA ILE A 165 13.65 22.36 15.18
C ILE A 165 14.48 23.66 15.22
N ARG A 166 14.10 24.60 16.09
CA ARG A 166 14.85 25.89 16.23
C ARG A 166 16.30 25.66 16.68
N GLN A 167 16.51 24.71 17.59
CA GLN A 167 17.86 24.36 18.06
C GLN A 167 18.69 23.72 16.95
N SER A 168 18.10 22.84 16.13
CA SER A 168 18.79 22.22 14.99
C SER A 168 19.25 23.28 13.99
N ILE A 169 18.38 24.23 13.65
CA ILE A 169 18.73 25.34 12.75
C ILE A 169 19.89 26.17 13.35
N LYS A 170 19.83 26.51 14.64
CA LYS A 170 20.89 27.25 15.32
C LYS A 170 22.23 26.51 15.35
N ARG A 171 22.19 25.15 15.35
CA ARG A 171 23.38 24.29 15.30
C ARG A 171 23.92 24.08 13.88
N GLY A 172 23.35 24.77 12.88
CA GLY A 172 23.79 24.70 11.50
C GLY A 172 23.35 23.45 10.74
N VAL A 173 22.35 22.71 11.26
CA VAL A 173 21.77 21.57 10.51
C VAL A 173 21.10 22.10 9.26
N LYS A 174 21.53 21.59 8.11
CA LYS A 174 20.97 21.90 6.80
C LYS A 174 20.27 20.68 6.24
N ILE A 175 19.08 20.88 5.68
CA ILE A 175 18.30 19.82 5.01
C ILE A 175 18.32 20.16 3.51
N ARG A 176 18.57 19.16 2.69
CA ARG A 176 18.51 19.24 1.23
C ARG A 176 17.94 17.93 0.67
N GLU A 177 17.50 17.97 -0.55
CA GLU A 177 17.18 16.75 -1.30
C GLU A 177 18.42 15.90 -1.50
N GLY A 178 18.28 14.58 -1.33
CA GLY A 178 19.32 13.61 -1.61
C GLY A 178 19.58 13.47 -3.11
N ARG A 179 20.80 13.04 -3.46
CA ARG A 179 21.21 12.67 -4.81
C ARG A 179 21.61 11.19 -4.81
N ASP A 180 21.70 10.57 -5.97
CA ASP A 180 22.14 9.16 -6.09
C ASP A 180 23.47 8.91 -5.40
N SER A 181 24.39 9.90 -5.45
CA SER A 181 25.68 9.83 -4.75
C SER A 181 25.57 9.76 -3.21
N ASP A 182 24.41 10.10 -2.64
CA ASP A 182 24.20 10.06 -1.20
C ASP A 182 23.71 8.69 -0.70
N LEU A 183 23.26 7.81 -1.62
CA LEU A 183 22.66 6.52 -1.28
C LEU A 183 23.60 5.63 -0.45
N SER A 184 24.88 5.57 -0.79
CA SER A 184 25.86 4.78 -0.03
C SER A 184 26.02 5.29 1.40
N THR A 185 26.10 6.62 1.58
CA THR A 185 26.20 7.25 2.89
C THR A 185 24.92 7.05 3.70
N PHE A 186 23.75 7.21 3.08
CA PHE A 186 22.46 6.95 3.72
C PHE A 186 22.36 5.49 4.21
N PHE A 187 22.75 4.53 3.36
CA PHE A 187 22.73 3.12 3.72
C PHE A 187 23.68 2.81 4.87
N GLN A 188 24.88 3.39 4.88
CA GLN A 188 25.82 3.23 6.00
C GLN A 188 25.25 3.78 7.30
N LEU A 189 24.67 4.99 7.29
CA LEU A 189 24.03 5.59 8.46
C LEU A 189 22.85 4.75 8.99
N MET A 190 22.07 4.17 8.08
CA MET A 190 20.97 3.26 8.44
C MET A 190 21.51 2.00 9.14
N GLN A 191 22.57 1.38 8.61
CA GLN A 191 23.22 0.22 9.23
C GLN A 191 23.78 0.54 10.62
N ASP A 192 24.40 1.70 10.79
CA ASP A 192 24.97 2.12 12.08
C ASP A 192 23.88 2.43 13.12
N THR A 193 22.72 2.84 12.70
CA THR A 193 21.57 3.07 13.58
C THR A 193 20.90 1.77 14.06
N CYS A 194 21.06 0.68 13.29
CA CYS A 194 20.48 -0.63 13.59
C CYS A 194 21.39 -1.54 14.46
N LYS A 195 22.59 -1.10 14.80
CA LYS A 195 23.52 -1.77 15.73
C LYS A 195 23.19 -1.42 17.18
#